data_1490bc0cdf8c0b8485ece7c83d61f99e
#
_entry.id   1490bc0cdf8c0b8485ece7c83d61f99e
#
_cell.length_a   1.000
_cell.length_b   1.000
_cell.length_c   1.000
_cell.angle_alpha   90.00
_cell.angle_beta   90.00
_cell.angle_gamma   90.00
#
_symmetry.space_group_name_H-M   'P 1'
#
loop_
_entity.id
_entity.type
_entity.pdbx_description
1 polymer ?
#
loop_
_entity_poly.entity_id
_entity_poly.type
_entity_poly.pdbx_seq_one_letter_code
_entity_poly.pdbx_strand_id
1 'polypeptide(L)'
;NPTVAPNPTKAPAKRGQVLVARAKAAKTSVALSWTKVNGAENYKIYGAKNNGKVKLLKAVSGTTRSWTQKKLKKGTTYKYYVAAFDSYGRITKSAVIYTNTTGGKKADIKKVTVNKKAFTLKKGKTATIKAKTIASKGTFKKYTSNIRYVSTNTSVATVSKKGVIKAKAKGKCYVYCYAQNGLYKKVKVTVK
;
A
#
# COMPACT_ATOMS: atom_id res chain seq x y z
N ASN A 1 -31.71 5.21 -39.36
CA ASN A 1 -31.08 5.23 -38.04
C ASN A 1 -29.59 4.98 -38.22
N PRO A 2 -28.71 5.93 -37.91
CA PRO A 2 -27.28 5.68 -37.92
C PRO A 2 -26.95 4.70 -36.76
N THR A 3 -26.51 3.51 -37.09
CA THR A 3 -25.91 2.55 -36.17
C THR A 3 -24.63 3.18 -35.59
N VAL A 4 -24.69 3.63 -34.35
CA VAL A 4 -23.49 4.06 -33.60
C VAL A 4 -22.56 2.86 -33.53
N ALA A 5 -21.40 2.97 -34.16
CA ALA A 5 -20.35 1.96 -34.04
C ALA A 5 -20.04 1.71 -32.57
N PRO A 6 -19.89 0.45 -32.11
CA PRO A 6 -19.57 0.17 -30.74
C PRO A 6 -18.22 0.83 -30.40
N ASN A 7 -18.23 1.66 -29.35
CA ASN A 7 -17.03 2.33 -28.83
C ASN A 7 -15.95 1.27 -28.61
N PRO A 8 -14.70 1.43 -29.12
CA PRO A 8 -13.68 0.42 -28.98
C PRO A 8 -13.49 0.08 -27.50
N THR A 9 -13.77 -1.16 -27.16
CA THR A 9 -13.74 -1.65 -25.77
C THR A 9 -12.32 -1.50 -25.26
N LYS A 10 -12.11 -0.59 -24.32
CA LYS A 10 -10.80 -0.35 -23.68
C LYS A 10 -10.25 -1.67 -23.16
N ALA A 11 -9.02 -2.05 -23.58
CA ALA A 11 -8.40 -3.27 -23.15
C ALA A 11 -8.28 -3.33 -21.60
N PRO A 12 -8.42 -4.54 -20.99
CA PRO A 12 -8.32 -4.70 -19.55
C PRO A 12 -6.97 -4.24 -19.02
N ALA A 13 -6.96 -3.59 -17.86
CA ALA A 13 -5.73 -3.15 -17.21
C ALA A 13 -4.87 -4.35 -16.77
N LYS A 14 -3.54 -4.22 -16.84
CA LYS A 14 -2.62 -5.25 -16.33
C LYS A 14 -2.94 -5.59 -14.88
N ARG A 15 -3.23 -6.86 -14.59
CA ARG A 15 -3.54 -7.34 -13.23
C ARG A 15 -2.27 -7.45 -12.36
N GLY A 16 -2.44 -7.52 -11.04
CA GLY A 16 -1.33 -7.70 -10.10
C GLY A 16 -0.43 -6.48 -9.90
N GLN A 17 -0.84 -5.29 -10.33
CA GLN A 17 -0.11 -4.05 -10.07
C GLN A 17 0.02 -3.82 -8.56
N VAL A 18 1.11 -3.16 -8.15
CA VAL A 18 1.36 -2.82 -6.75
C VAL A 18 0.50 -1.64 -6.31
N LEU A 19 -0.35 -1.86 -5.30
CA LEU A 19 -1.15 -0.84 -4.65
C LEU A 19 -0.75 -0.76 -3.17
N VAL A 20 -0.17 0.37 -2.75
CA VAL A 20 0.18 0.63 -1.37
C VAL A 20 -0.78 1.67 -0.80
N ALA A 21 -1.55 1.28 0.22
CA ALA A 21 -2.40 2.19 0.98
C ALA A 21 -1.69 2.62 2.27
N ARG A 22 -1.93 3.85 2.69
CA ARG A 22 -1.39 4.48 3.90
C ARG A 22 -2.52 5.12 4.70
N ALA A 23 -2.45 5.00 6.02
CA ALA A 23 -3.36 5.66 6.97
C ALA A 23 -2.61 6.69 7.80
N LYS A 24 -3.24 7.84 8.01
CA LYS A 24 -2.86 8.89 8.98
C LYS A 24 -4.06 9.14 9.89
N ALA A 25 -3.95 8.71 11.14
CA ALA A 25 -5.01 8.85 12.11
C ALA A 25 -4.96 10.20 12.84
N ALA A 26 -6.15 10.77 13.10
CA ALA A 26 -6.40 11.85 14.03
C ALA A 26 -7.28 11.35 15.20
N LYS A 27 -7.83 12.23 16.04
CA LYS A 27 -8.62 11.86 17.21
C LYS A 27 -9.91 11.13 16.85
N THR A 28 -10.62 11.61 15.83
CA THR A 28 -11.92 11.08 15.39
C THR A 28 -12.00 10.81 13.89
N SER A 29 -10.85 10.73 13.22
CA SER A 29 -10.80 10.46 11.78
C SER A 29 -9.54 9.69 11.39
N VAL A 30 -9.61 9.06 10.21
CA VAL A 30 -8.46 8.42 9.54
C VAL A 30 -8.45 8.89 8.09
N ALA A 31 -7.38 9.59 7.70
CA ALA A 31 -7.10 9.93 6.31
C ALA A 31 -6.36 8.75 5.66
N LEU A 32 -6.92 8.22 4.58
CA LEU A 32 -6.32 7.20 3.74
C LEU A 32 -5.76 7.85 2.48
N SER A 33 -4.61 7.37 2.03
CA SER A 33 -4.05 7.70 0.71
C SER A 33 -3.46 6.45 0.08
N TRP A 34 -3.37 6.43 -1.27
CA TRP A 34 -2.86 5.25 -1.99
C TRP A 34 -2.13 5.61 -3.27
N THR A 35 -1.30 4.66 -3.73
CA THR A 35 -0.56 4.80 -4.99
C THR A 35 -1.49 4.61 -6.19
N LYS A 36 -1.15 5.27 -7.30
CA LYS A 36 -1.85 5.10 -8.59
C LYS A 36 -1.76 3.64 -9.05
N VAL A 37 -2.85 3.14 -9.61
CA VAL A 37 -2.93 1.89 -10.38
C VAL A 37 -3.31 2.28 -11.81
N ASN A 38 -2.50 1.87 -12.79
CA ASN A 38 -2.76 2.21 -14.18
C ASN A 38 -3.99 1.46 -14.68
N GLY A 39 -4.88 2.16 -15.39
CA GLY A 39 -6.14 1.62 -15.88
C GLY A 39 -7.25 1.51 -14.84
N ALA A 40 -7.02 1.97 -13.58
CA ALA A 40 -8.10 1.99 -12.60
C ALA A 40 -9.14 3.04 -12.95
N GLU A 41 -10.40 2.61 -13.05
CA GLU A 41 -11.58 3.44 -13.28
C GLU A 41 -12.24 3.86 -11.96
N ASN A 42 -12.10 3.04 -10.94
CA ASN A 42 -12.54 3.37 -9.59
C ASN A 42 -11.67 2.69 -8.52
N TYR A 43 -11.76 3.22 -7.30
CA TYR A 43 -11.22 2.59 -6.10
C TYR A 43 -12.34 2.34 -5.10
N LYS A 44 -12.30 1.17 -4.47
CA LYS A 44 -13.21 0.82 -3.37
C LYS A 44 -12.39 0.73 -2.07
N ILE A 45 -12.83 1.48 -1.07
CA ILE A 45 -12.21 1.54 0.25
C ILE A 45 -13.01 0.66 1.19
N TYR A 46 -12.33 -0.28 1.83
CA TYR A 46 -12.91 -1.22 2.78
C TYR A 46 -12.30 -1.01 4.16
N GLY A 47 -13.09 -1.18 5.21
CA GLY A 47 -12.59 -1.06 6.57
C GLY A 47 -13.53 -1.55 7.64
N ALA A 48 -13.00 -1.64 8.87
CA ALA A 48 -13.72 -1.99 10.09
C ALA A 48 -12.93 -1.55 11.33
N LYS A 49 -13.55 -1.60 12.52
CA LYS A 49 -12.79 -1.74 13.78
C LYS A 49 -11.94 -3.01 13.71
N ASN A 50 -10.85 -3.09 14.47
CA ASN A 50 -9.87 -4.19 14.37
C ASN A 50 -10.51 -5.59 14.35
N ASN A 51 -11.41 -5.90 15.29
CA ASN A 51 -12.06 -7.20 15.41
C ASN A 51 -13.36 -7.33 14.58
N GLY A 52 -13.77 -6.24 13.87
CA GLY A 52 -15.00 -6.24 13.08
C GLY A 52 -14.82 -6.88 11.71
N LYS A 53 -15.92 -7.34 11.13
CA LYS A 53 -15.96 -7.76 9.72
C LYS A 53 -15.75 -6.55 8.80
N VAL A 54 -14.83 -6.69 7.84
CA VAL A 54 -14.53 -5.63 6.87
C VAL A 54 -15.71 -5.44 5.92
N LYS A 55 -16.12 -4.19 5.69
CA LYS A 55 -17.18 -3.81 4.77
C LYS A 55 -16.73 -2.70 3.83
N LEU A 56 -17.42 -2.52 2.71
CA LEU A 56 -17.23 -1.38 1.83
C LEU A 56 -17.63 -0.10 2.57
N LEU A 57 -16.75 0.89 2.58
CA LEU A 57 -16.98 2.20 3.22
C LEU A 57 -17.24 3.29 2.18
N LYS A 58 -16.54 3.25 1.05
CA LYS A 58 -16.62 4.26 -0.02
C LYS A 58 -16.12 3.69 -1.34
N ALA A 59 -16.79 4.06 -2.42
CA ALA A 59 -16.27 3.98 -3.79
C ALA A 59 -15.94 5.40 -4.27
N VAL A 60 -14.85 5.54 -5.02
CA VAL A 60 -14.37 6.83 -5.55
C VAL A 60 -13.79 6.63 -6.95
N SER A 61 -13.73 7.72 -7.73
CA SER A 61 -13.19 7.75 -9.09
C SER A 61 -11.75 7.22 -9.17
N GLY A 62 -11.34 6.71 -10.34
CA GLY A 62 -9.99 6.26 -10.66
C GLY A 62 -8.92 7.35 -10.62
N THR A 63 -9.31 8.62 -10.55
CA THR A 63 -8.40 9.76 -10.34
C THR A 63 -8.14 10.08 -8.88
N THR A 64 -9.03 9.65 -7.97
CA THR A 64 -8.93 9.89 -6.52
C THR A 64 -7.76 9.10 -5.90
N ARG A 65 -7.00 9.74 -5.00
CA ARG A 65 -5.84 9.16 -4.30
C ARG A 65 -5.92 9.25 -2.79
N SER A 66 -6.99 9.80 -2.27
CA SER A 66 -7.21 9.92 -0.82
C SER A 66 -8.69 9.95 -0.47
N TRP A 67 -8.98 9.57 0.76
CA TRP A 67 -10.30 9.68 1.35
C TRP A 67 -10.17 9.68 2.88
N THR A 68 -11.06 10.39 3.58
CA THR A 68 -11.03 10.49 5.04
C THR A 68 -12.32 9.94 5.64
N GLN A 69 -12.18 8.92 6.49
CA GLN A 69 -13.27 8.49 7.35
C GLN A 69 -13.33 9.38 8.59
N LYS A 70 -14.48 9.96 8.84
CA LYS A 70 -14.79 10.83 10.00
C LYS A 70 -15.66 10.09 11.01
N LYS A 71 -15.97 10.74 12.16
CA LYS A 71 -16.85 10.24 13.23
C LYS A 71 -16.39 8.91 13.84
N LEU A 72 -15.07 8.73 13.95
CA LEU A 72 -14.45 7.56 14.56
C LEU A 72 -14.29 7.72 16.08
N LYS A 73 -14.28 6.61 16.82
CA LYS A 73 -14.02 6.60 18.27
C LYS A 73 -12.52 6.84 18.51
N LYS A 74 -12.18 7.78 19.43
CA LYS A 74 -10.81 8.05 19.90
C LYS A 74 -10.16 6.78 20.47
N GLY A 75 -8.83 6.65 20.39
CA GLY A 75 -8.05 5.57 20.99
C GLY A 75 -8.39 4.17 20.47
N THR A 76 -8.99 4.07 19.29
CA THR A 76 -9.53 2.82 18.74
C THR A 76 -8.74 2.38 17.52
N THR A 77 -8.46 1.07 17.43
CA THR A 77 -7.79 0.48 16.27
C THR A 77 -8.79 0.24 15.14
N TYR A 78 -8.42 0.67 13.95
CA TYR A 78 -9.14 0.42 12.71
C TYR A 78 -8.25 -0.29 11.71
N LYS A 79 -8.86 -1.09 10.83
CA LYS A 79 -8.20 -1.76 9.70
C LYS A 79 -8.84 -1.35 8.38
N TYR A 80 -8.01 -1.21 7.33
CA TYR A 80 -8.45 -0.81 6.00
C TYR A 80 -7.69 -1.56 4.92
N TYR A 81 -8.29 -1.67 3.76
CA TYR A 81 -7.59 -1.87 2.50
C TYR A 81 -8.30 -1.12 1.38
N VAL A 82 -7.55 -0.83 0.32
CA VAL A 82 -8.07 -0.20 -0.91
C VAL A 82 -7.93 -1.19 -2.04
N ALA A 83 -8.94 -1.29 -2.90
CA ALA A 83 -8.91 -2.10 -4.10
C ALA A 83 -9.19 -1.24 -5.33
N ALA A 84 -8.46 -1.47 -6.40
CA ALA A 84 -8.62 -0.81 -7.70
C ALA A 84 -9.37 -1.71 -8.67
N PHE A 85 -10.27 -1.11 -9.46
CA PHE A 85 -11.12 -1.80 -10.43
C PHE A 85 -11.11 -1.09 -11.77
N ASP A 86 -11.32 -1.86 -12.82
CA ASP A 86 -11.76 -1.42 -14.14
C ASP A 86 -13.12 -2.07 -14.48
N SER A 87 -13.63 -1.90 -15.69
CA SER A 87 -14.88 -2.51 -16.19
C SER A 87 -14.84 -4.05 -16.20
N TYR A 88 -13.66 -4.65 -16.22
CA TYR A 88 -13.43 -6.11 -16.19
C TYR A 88 -13.25 -6.68 -14.77
N GLY A 89 -13.39 -5.85 -13.72
CA GLY A 89 -13.31 -6.27 -12.34
C GLY A 89 -12.10 -5.74 -11.57
N ARG A 90 -11.68 -6.47 -10.54
CA ARG A 90 -10.59 -6.01 -9.66
C ARG A 90 -9.22 -6.17 -10.31
N ILE A 91 -8.50 -5.04 -10.49
CA ILE A 91 -7.12 -5.01 -10.96
C ILE A 91 -6.18 -5.52 -9.86
N THR A 92 -6.29 -4.95 -8.66
CA THR A 92 -5.42 -5.26 -7.52
C THR A 92 -6.04 -4.76 -6.21
N LYS A 93 -5.45 -5.15 -5.08
CA LYS A 93 -5.78 -4.59 -3.75
C LYS A 93 -4.52 -4.36 -2.93
N SER A 94 -4.56 -3.38 -2.03
CA SER A 94 -3.50 -3.17 -1.06
C SER A 94 -3.49 -4.28 0.00
N ALA A 95 -2.36 -4.42 0.71
CA ALA A 95 -2.37 -5.15 1.96
C ALA A 95 -3.29 -4.46 2.97
N VAL A 96 -3.83 -5.22 3.94
CA VAL A 96 -4.57 -4.66 5.07
C VAL A 96 -3.61 -3.82 5.91
N ILE A 97 -4.01 -2.59 6.22
CA ILE A 97 -3.30 -1.67 7.09
C ILE A 97 -4.09 -1.47 8.39
N TYR A 98 -3.38 -1.23 9.49
CA TYR A 98 -3.93 -1.03 10.82
C TYR A 98 -3.40 0.29 11.38
N THR A 99 -4.30 1.11 11.94
CA THR A 99 -3.96 2.40 12.52
C THR A 99 -4.79 2.64 13.78
N ASN A 100 -4.28 3.46 14.70
CA ASN A 100 -4.95 3.81 15.93
C ASN A 100 -5.34 5.29 15.89
N THR A 101 -6.63 5.61 16.08
CA THR A 101 -7.05 6.99 16.33
C THR A 101 -6.37 7.52 17.60
N THR A 102 -5.97 8.79 17.58
CA THR A 102 -5.29 9.43 18.72
C THR A 102 -6.24 9.72 19.89
N GLY A 103 -5.71 10.21 21.02
CA GLY A 103 -6.51 10.52 22.22
C GLY A 103 -6.84 9.31 23.08
N GLY A 104 -6.07 8.24 23.00
CA GLY A 104 -6.09 7.06 23.86
C GLY A 104 -4.68 6.57 24.16
N LYS A 105 -4.57 5.46 24.89
CA LYS A 105 -3.26 4.86 25.29
C LYS A 105 -2.53 4.15 24.14
N LYS A 106 -3.17 3.93 22.99
CA LYS A 106 -2.58 3.18 21.88
C LYS A 106 -1.65 4.01 21.01
N ALA A 107 -0.45 3.47 20.75
CA ALA A 107 0.55 4.04 19.85
C ALA A 107 0.29 3.65 18.37
N ASP A 108 0.79 4.45 17.45
CA ASP A 108 0.85 4.13 16.01
C ASP A 108 2.26 4.36 15.46
N ILE A 109 2.57 3.82 14.28
CA ILE A 109 3.87 4.03 13.64
C ILE A 109 3.96 5.47 13.13
N LYS A 110 5.04 6.15 13.52
CA LYS A 110 5.36 7.53 13.10
C LYS A 110 6.39 7.61 12.00
N LYS A 111 7.30 6.63 11.91
CA LYS A 111 8.42 6.69 10.96
C LYS A 111 8.84 5.31 10.51
N VAL A 112 9.25 5.22 9.24
CA VAL A 112 9.99 4.09 8.66
C VAL A 112 11.34 4.62 8.21
N THR A 113 12.41 3.93 8.54
CA THR A 113 13.78 4.23 8.10
C THR A 113 14.34 3.06 7.32
N VAL A 114 15.32 3.30 6.45
CA VAL A 114 16.05 2.29 5.68
C VAL A 114 17.54 2.60 5.72
N ASN A 115 18.38 1.57 5.64
CA ASN A 115 19.84 1.72 5.62
C ASN A 115 20.35 2.41 4.35
N LYS A 116 19.75 2.12 3.19
CA LYS A 116 20.10 2.73 1.88
C LYS A 116 18.83 3.06 1.09
N LYS A 117 18.85 4.19 0.35
CA LYS A 117 17.74 4.64 -0.51
C LYS A 117 17.82 4.06 -1.93
N ALA A 118 18.98 3.53 -2.32
CA ALA A 118 19.22 2.94 -3.63
C ALA A 118 20.21 1.78 -3.55
N PHE A 119 20.02 0.79 -4.44
CA PHE A 119 20.94 -0.31 -4.67
C PHE A 119 21.18 -0.45 -6.17
N THR A 120 22.46 -0.68 -6.56
CA THR A 120 22.84 -1.08 -7.90
C THR A 120 23.46 -2.47 -7.81
N LEU A 121 22.92 -3.44 -8.54
CA LEU A 121 23.29 -4.85 -8.48
C LEU A 121 23.55 -5.39 -9.88
N LYS A 122 24.51 -6.31 -10.02
CA LYS A 122 24.64 -7.17 -11.20
C LYS A 122 23.55 -8.26 -11.16
N LYS A 123 23.10 -8.75 -12.32
CA LYS A 123 22.17 -9.88 -12.43
C LYS A 123 22.63 -11.06 -11.54
N GLY A 124 21.69 -11.70 -10.85
CA GLY A 124 21.93 -12.83 -9.93
C GLY A 124 22.38 -12.42 -8.53
N LYS A 125 22.93 -11.22 -8.32
CA LYS A 125 23.41 -10.77 -7.00
C LYS A 125 22.25 -10.35 -6.09
N THR A 126 22.55 -10.37 -4.78
CA THR A 126 21.62 -10.03 -3.72
C THR A 126 22.10 -8.84 -2.88
N ALA A 127 21.17 -8.16 -2.22
CA ALA A 127 21.46 -7.16 -1.20
C ALA A 127 20.31 -7.10 -0.19
N THR A 128 20.57 -6.59 1.01
CA THR A 128 19.55 -6.53 2.07
C THR A 128 19.17 -5.10 2.39
N ILE A 129 17.88 -4.78 2.29
CA ILE A 129 17.29 -3.56 2.85
C ILE A 129 17.05 -3.80 4.34
N LYS A 130 17.79 -3.07 5.19
CA LYS A 130 17.55 -3.04 6.64
C LYS A 130 16.60 -1.89 6.94
N ALA A 131 15.31 -2.18 7.13
CA ALA A 131 14.31 -1.18 7.47
C ALA A 131 13.86 -1.32 8.92
N LYS A 132 13.53 -0.17 9.57
CA LYS A 132 13.06 -0.10 10.96
C LYS A 132 11.83 0.78 11.06
N THR A 133 10.96 0.49 12.03
CA THR A 133 9.79 1.32 12.38
C THR A 133 10.02 2.02 13.71
N ILE A 134 9.50 3.25 13.82
CA ILE A 134 9.47 4.01 15.07
C ILE A 134 7.99 4.32 15.36
N ALA A 135 7.52 3.88 16.53
CA ALA A 135 6.17 4.15 17.02
C ALA A 135 6.12 5.45 17.85
N SER A 136 4.92 6.00 18.04
CA SER A 136 4.65 7.02 19.05
C SER A 136 4.72 6.44 20.46
N LYS A 137 4.75 7.29 21.50
CA LYS A 137 4.55 6.84 22.89
C LYS A 137 3.18 6.16 23.04
N GLY A 138 3.10 5.16 23.91
CA GLY A 138 1.88 4.43 24.24
C GLY A 138 1.96 2.93 23.96
N THR A 139 0.89 2.19 24.23
CA THR A 139 0.80 0.75 24.01
C THR A 139 0.77 0.45 22.50
N PHE A 140 1.77 -0.29 22.02
CA PHE A 140 1.85 -0.69 20.62
C PHE A 140 1.50 -2.17 20.47
N LYS A 141 0.44 -2.45 19.71
CA LYS A 141 0.07 -3.82 19.31
C LYS A 141 0.45 -4.05 17.86
N LYS A 142 1.24 -5.06 17.60
CA LYS A 142 1.70 -5.45 16.28
C LYS A 142 0.66 -6.39 15.64
N TYR A 143 0.10 -5.97 14.51
CA TYR A 143 -0.88 -6.75 13.75
C TYR A 143 -0.28 -7.42 12.51
N THR A 144 0.94 -7.00 12.10
CA THR A 144 1.70 -7.57 10.98
C THR A 144 3.18 -7.63 11.38
N SER A 145 4.04 -8.19 10.54
CA SER A 145 5.50 -8.06 10.70
C SER A 145 5.89 -6.57 10.76
N ASN A 146 7.04 -6.26 11.39
CA ASN A 146 7.49 -4.87 11.56
C ASN A 146 7.53 -4.09 10.24
N ILE A 147 8.04 -4.74 9.20
CA ILE A 147 8.14 -4.17 7.84
C ILE A 147 7.64 -5.23 6.85
N ARG A 148 6.89 -4.76 5.88
CA ARG A 148 6.50 -5.51 4.69
C ARG A 148 7.23 -4.92 3.50
N TYR A 149 7.65 -5.79 2.57
CA TYR A 149 8.40 -5.41 1.38
C TYR A 149 7.63 -5.81 0.14
N VAL A 150 7.60 -4.95 -0.88
CA VAL A 150 7.02 -5.27 -2.18
C VAL A 150 7.81 -4.60 -3.30
N SER A 151 8.20 -5.39 -4.31
CA SER A 151 8.82 -4.88 -5.53
C SER A 151 7.78 -4.40 -6.52
N THR A 152 8.01 -3.27 -7.17
CA THR A 152 7.14 -2.75 -8.24
C THR A 152 7.31 -3.49 -9.56
N ASN A 153 8.41 -4.26 -9.72
CA ASN A 153 8.65 -5.08 -10.89
C ASN A 153 9.50 -6.31 -10.51
N THR A 154 8.83 -7.43 -10.34
CA THR A 154 9.45 -8.70 -9.94
C THR A 154 10.26 -9.38 -11.07
N SER A 155 10.10 -8.94 -12.31
CA SER A 155 10.95 -9.38 -13.41
C SER A 155 12.34 -8.75 -13.33
N VAL A 156 12.46 -7.51 -12.83
CA VAL A 156 13.75 -6.82 -12.62
C VAL A 156 14.40 -7.28 -11.33
N ALA A 157 13.67 -7.23 -10.21
CA ALA A 157 14.16 -7.71 -8.92
C ALA A 157 13.01 -8.15 -8.00
N THR A 158 13.21 -9.25 -7.28
CA THR A 158 12.32 -9.70 -6.20
C THR A 158 12.83 -9.21 -4.84
N VAL A 159 11.98 -9.23 -3.84
CA VAL A 159 12.35 -8.96 -2.45
C VAL A 159 11.66 -9.97 -1.52
N SER A 160 12.41 -10.51 -0.57
CA SER A 160 11.89 -11.45 0.43
C SER A 160 11.21 -10.72 1.60
N LYS A 161 10.47 -11.48 2.43
CA LYS A 161 9.89 -10.96 3.69
C LYS A 161 10.96 -10.42 4.67
N LYS A 162 12.22 -10.84 4.54
CA LYS A 162 13.37 -10.36 5.33
C LYS A 162 14.08 -9.15 4.70
N GLY A 163 13.57 -8.61 3.57
CA GLY A 163 14.15 -7.45 2.88
C GLY A 163 15.33 -7.79 1.96
N VAL A 164 15.58 -9.07 1.67
CA VAL A 164 16.64 -9.49 0.74
C VAL A 164 16.14 -9.28 -0.69
N ILE A 165 16.83 -8.40 -1.42
CA ILE A 165 16.64 -8.17 -2.86
C ILE A 165 17.41 -9.26 -3.62
N LYS A 166 16.81 -9.83 -4.67
CA LYS A 166 17.49 -10.68 -5.66
C LYS A 166 17.33 -10.04 -7.04
N ALA A 167 18.44 -9.62 -7.65
CA ALA A 167 18.48 -9.05 -9.00
C ALA A 167 18.22 -10.15 -10.04
N LYS A 168 17.26 -9.94 -10.95
CA LYS A 168 16.85 -10.93 -11.96
C LYS A 168 17.23 -10.56 -13.38
N ALA A 169 16.87 -9.36 -13.81
CA ALA A 169 17.12 -8.89 -15.17
C ALA A 169 17.47 -7.41 -15.17
N LYS A 170 18.24 -6.96 -16.18
CA LYS A 170 18.59 -5.56 -16.42
C LYS A 170 17.35 -4.67 -16.38
N GLY A 171 17.43 -3.55 -15.66
CA GLY A 171 16.32 -2.60 -15.53
C GLY A 171 16.29 -1.86 -14.22
N LYS A 172 15.20 -1.12 -14.00
CA LYS A 172 14.97 -0.33 -12.79
C LYS A 172 13.63 -0.69 -12.19
N CYS A 173 13.57 -0.84 -10.86
CA CYS A 173 12.34 -0.97 -10.11
C CYS A 173 12.48 -0.28 -8.76
N TYR A 174 11.40 -0.30 -7.98
CA TYR A 174 11.39 0.19 -6.61
C TYR A 174 10.93 -0.91 -5.66
N VAL A 175 11.46 -0.88 -4.44
CA VAL A 175 10.94 -1.69 -3.34
C VAL A 175 10.29 -0.74 -2.33
N TYR A 176 9.01 -0.97 -2.05
CA TYR A 176 8.31 -0.33 -0.95
C TYR A 176 8.58 -1.10 0.35
N CYS A 177 9.10 -0.40 1.37
CA CYS A 177 9.30 -0.92 2.72
C CYS A 177 8.29 -0.22 3.61
N TYR A 178 7.21 -0.89 4.06
CA TYR A 178 6.08 -0.24 4.70
C TYR A 178 5.64 -0.90 6.00
N ALA A 179 5.24 -0.05 6.95
CA ALA A 179 4.75 -0.43 8.27
C ALA A 179 3.28 -0.88 8.24
N GLN A 180 2.77 -1.34 9.39
CA GLN A 180 1.38 -1.80 9.50
C GLN A 180 0.32 -0.74 9.15
N ASN A 181 0.58 0.56 9.37
CA ASN A 181 -0.32 1.66 8.96
C ASN A 181 -0.07 2.15 7.54
N GLY A 182 0.79 1.47 6.77
CA GLY A 182 1.13 1.79 5.40
C GLY A 182 2.16 2.91 5.24
N LEU A 183 2.67 3.53 6.30
CA LEU A 183 3.84 4.42 6.20
C LEU A 183 4.99 3.67 5.54
N TYR A 184 5.62 4.28 4.53
CA TYR A 184 6.65 3.60 3.75
C TYR A 184 7.89 4.46 3.47
N LYS A 185 8.97 3.77 3.14
CA LYS A 185 10.12 4.28 2.36
C LYS A 185 10.18 3.52 1.04
N LYS A 186 10.54 4.25 -0.01
CA LYS A 186 10.72 3.74 -1.37
C LYS A 186 12.21 3.65 -1.64
N VAL A 187 12.67 2.45 -1.99
CA VAL A 187 14.09 2.15 -2.27
C VAL A 187 14.23 1.86 -3.75
N LYS A 188 15.11 2.57 -4.45
CA LYS A 188 15.41 2.36 -5.87
C LYS A 188 16.30 1.12 -6.03
N VAL A 189 16.01 0.28 -6.99
CA VAL A 189 16.84 -0.86 -7.39
C VAL A 189 17.14 -0.75 -8.86
N THR A 190 18.43 -0.74 -9.19
CA THR A 190 18.94 -0.77 -10.57
C THR A 190 19.71 -2.09 -10.75
N VAL A 191 19.35 -2.85 -11.77
CA VAL A 191 20.07 -4.06 -12.17
C VAL A 191 20.78 -3.77 -13.48
N LYS A 192 22.12 -4.00 -13.49
CA LYS A 192 23.01 -3.87 -14.66
C LYS A 192 23.26 -5.22 -15.29
#